data_03a7694c7167450f2ba7ceb08a77e779
#
_entry.id   03a7694c7167450f2ba7ceb08a77e779
#
_cell.length_a   1.000
_cell.length_b   1.000
_cell.length_c   1.000
_cell.angle_alpha   90.00
_cell.angle_beta   90.00
_cell.angle_gamma   90.00
#
_symmetry.space_group_name_H-M   'P 1'
#
loop_
_entity.id
_entity.type
_entity.pdbx_description
1 polymer ?
#
loop_
_entity_poly.entity_id
_entity_poly.type
_entity_poly.pdbx_seq_one_letter_code
_entity_poly.pdbx_strand_id
1 'polypeptide(L)'
;LKEAEEKIPKGLGTPELAPVSTGLGEIYQYIIHPRKGSEDKYSAMDLRTMQDWIVARQLYGTPGVAEVNSFGGLLKQYEVAVNPYRLKAMNVTIAEIFSALGKNNENTGGAYIDKKPNAYFIRGIGLIGSMEDIKNTVVKKVNNIPVLVKDVAEVQLGNAVRYGSVTYNGEKEVVGGIVMMLKGSNSAAVVERVKAKMEIIKKAIPDDVVIEAYVDRTS
;
A
#
# COMPACT_ATOMS: atom_id res chain seq x y z
N LEU A 1 6.97 -15.17 -14.52
CA LEU A 1 7.24 -14.99 -13.11
C LEU A 1 7.63 -16.31 -12.45
N LYS A 2 6.83 -17.38 -12.51
CA LYS A 2 7.13 -18.67 -11.88
C LYS A 2 8.51 -19.21 -12.24
N GLU A 3 8.87 -19.20 -13.53
CA GLU A 3 10.19 -19.66 -13.99
C GLU A 3 11.34 -18.77 -13.47
N ALA A 4 11.12 -17.48 -13.30
CA ALA A 4 12.10 -16.57 -12.71
C ALA A 4 12.23 -16.81 -11.18
N GLU A 5 11.12 -17.06 -10.50
CA GLU A 5 11.08 -17.36 -9.07
C GLU A 5 11.81 -18.67 -8.73
N GLU A 6 11.71 -19.68 -9.60
CA GLU A 6 12.45 -20.95 -9.47
C GLU A 6 13.97 -20.82 -9.67
N LYS A 7 14.41 -19.82 -10.46
CA LYS A 7 15.83 -19.57 -10.75
C LYS A 7 16.51 -18.64 -9.76
N ILE A 8 15.75 -17.87 -8.98
CA ILE A 8 16.28 -16.96 -7.97
C ILE A 8 16.46 -17.73 -6.64
N PRO A 9 17.66 -17.76 -6.05
CA PRO A 9 17.88 -18.38 -4.77
C PRO A 9 16.99 -17.75 -3.69
N LYS A 10 16.42 -18.60 -2.83
CA LYS A 10 15.54 -18.15 -1.74
C LYS A 10 16.25 -17.12 -0.86
N GLY A 11 15.59 -16.00 -0.61
CA GLY A 11 16.10 -14.91 0.23
C GLY A 11 16.78 -13.76 -0.52
N LEU A 12 16.95 -13.85 -1.85
CA LEU A 12 17.51 -12.75 -2.66
C LEU A 12 16.48 -11.78 -3.23
N GLY A 13 15.18 -12.13 -3.17
CA GLY A 13 14.09 -11.28 -3.64
C GLY A 13 13.00 -12.07 -4.36
N THR A 14 11.91 -11.40 -4.63
CA THR A 14 10.78 -11.93 -5.42
C THR A 14 10.75 -11.20 -6.77
N PRO A 15 10.67 -11.91 -7.90
CA PRO A 15 10.61 -11.28 -9.20
C PRO A 15 9.25 -10.60 -9.41
N GLU A 16 9.28 -9.36 -9.84
CA GLU A 16 8.08 -8.60 -10.21
C GLU A 16 8.13 -8.23 -11.70
N LEU A 17 6.96 -8.24 -12.35
CA LEU A 17 6.86 -7.74 -13.72
C LEU A 17 6.77 -6.21 -13.66
N ALA A 18 7.77 -5.54 -14.21
CA ALA A 18 7.68 -4.11 -14.43
C ALA A 18 6.61 -3.80 -15.49
N PRO A 19 5.84 -2.71 -15.32
CA PRO A 19 4.89 -2.28 -16.32
C PRO A 19 5.61 -1.94 -17.64
N VAL A 20 4.99 -2.26 -18.77
CA VAL A 20 5.52 -1.96 -20.10
C VAL A 20 5.31 -0.47 -20.39
N SER A 21 6.12 0.37 -19.76
CA SER A 21 6.15 1.82 -19.95
C SER A 21 7.50 2.26 -20.53
N THR A 22 7.60 3.52 -20.94
CA THR A 22 8.85 4.15 -21.40
C THR A 22 9.06 5.44 -20.62
N GLY A 23 10.30 5.97 -20.60
CA GLY A 23 10.58 7.27 -19.96
C GLY A 23 9.78 8.46 -20.55
N LEU A 24 9.22 8.30 -21.75
CA LEU A 24 8.27 9.24 -22.36
C LEU A 24 6.81 8.94 -21.97
N GLY A 25 6.58 7.93 -21.15
CA GLY A 25 5.26 7.47 -20.75
C GLY A 25 4.60 8.29 -19.64
N GLU A 26 5.28 9.24 -19.04
CA GLU A 26 4.70 10.19 -18.09
C GLU A 26 3.82 11.18 -18.83
N ILE A 27 2.52 10.95 -18.85
CA ILE A 27 1.58 11.72 -19.66
C ILE A 27 0.77 12.74 -18.88
N TYR A 28 0.61 12.52 -17.57
CA TYR A 28 -0.19 13.38 -16.72
C TYR A 28 0.35 13.38 -15.29
N GLN A 29 0.56 14.57 -14.74
CA GLN A 29 1.04 14.74 -13.37
C GLN A 29 0.12 15.70 -12.64
N TYR A 30 -0.20 15.36 -11.39
CA TYR A 30 -1.11 16.14 -10.56
C TYR A 30 -0.65 16.16 -9.10
N ILE A 31 -1.16 17.13 -8.37
CA ILE A 31 -0.99 17.23 -6.92
C ILE A 31 -2.33 17.17 -6.23
N ILE A 32 -2.30 16.73 -4.98
CA ILE A 32 -3.43 16.69 -4.08
C ILE A 32 -3.09 17.56 -2.87
N HIS A 33 -3.91 18.53 -2.60
CA HIS A 33 -3.74 19.45 -1.48
C HIS A 33 -5.08 19.88 -0.90
N PRO A 34 -5.12 20.31 0.37
CA PRO A 34 -6.32 20.90 0.95
C PRO A 34 -6.65 22.22 0.28
N ARG A 35 -7.93 22.55 0.21
CA ARG A 35 -8.39 23.88 -0.18
C ARG A 35 -7.94 24.93 0.84
N LYS A 36 -7.71 26.15 0.37
CA LYS A 36 -7.34 27.27 1.26
C LYS A 36 -8.35 27.43 2.40
N GLY A 37 -7.84 27.42 3.64
CA GLY A 37 -8.63 27.44 4.87
C GLY A 37 -8.99 26.06 5.44
N SER A 38 -8.57 24.98 4.79
CA SER A 38 -8.75 23.58 5.28
C SER A 38 -7.42 22.86 5.49
N GLU A 39 -6.31 23.59 5.48
CA GLU A 39 -4.95 23.01 5.49
C GLU A 39 -4.67 22.18 6.74
N ASP A 40 -5.23 22.57 7.89
CA ASP A 40 -4.98 21.90 9.15
C ASP A 40 -5.88 20.66 9.39
N LYS A 41 -6.83 20.41 8.47
CA LYS A 41 -7.71 19.23 8.54
C LYS A 41 -7.05 17.93 8.08
N TYR A 42 -6.04 18.02 7.22
CA TYR A 42 -5.44 16.86 6.59
C TYR A 42 -3.93 16.85 6.82
N SER A 43 -3.44 15.77 7.39
CA SER A 43 -2.01 15.52 7.48
C SER A 43 -1.44 15.05 6.12
N ALA A 44 -0.13 15.11 5.98
CA ALA A 44 0.58 14.54 4.83
C ALA A 44 0.31 13.04 4.65
N MET A 45 0.00 12.32 5.75
CA MET A 45 -0.39 10.91 5.74
C MET A 45 -1.82 10.72 5.20
N ASP A 46 -2.75 11.61 5.55
CA ASP A 46 -4.13 11.52 5.06
C ASP A 46 -4.19 11.77 3.56
N LEU A 47 -3.50 12.80 3.07
CA LEU A 47 -3.40 13.09 1.64
C LEU A 47 -2.76 11.93 0.88
N ARG A 48 -1.70 11.33 1.42
CA ARG A 48 -1.05 10.17 0.80
C ARG A 48 -1.96 8.95 0.80
N THR A 49 -2.72 8.75 1.85
CA THR A 49 -3.71 7.67 1.93
C THR A 49 -4.81 7.85 0.88
N MET A 50 -5.32 9.08 0.69
CA MET A 50 -6.30 9.37 -0.36
C MET A 50 -5.70 9.12 -1.76
N GLN A 51 -4.45 9.55 -1.98
CA GLN A 51 -3.75 9.30 -3.25
C GLN A 51 -3.65 7.80 -3.54
N ASP A 52 -3.12 7.00 -2.61
CA ASP A 52 -2.82 5.60 -2.87
C ASP A 52 -4.08 4.73 -2.94
N TRP A 53 -5.09 5.02 -2.09
CA TRP A 53 -6.26 4.15 -1.93
C TRP A 53 -7.50 4.60 -2.70
N ILE A 54 -7.62 5.87 -3.04
CA ILE A 54 -8.78 6.39 -3.78
C ILE A 54 -8.35 6.76 -5.21
N VAL A 55 -7.42 7.69 -5.35
CA VAL A 55 -7.08 8.27 -6.66
C VAL A 55 -6.34 7.27 -7.54
N ALA A 56 -5.20 6.76 -7.08
CA ALA A 56 -4.38 5.84 -7.86
C ALA A 56 -5.14 4.56 -8.23
N ARG A 57 -5.88 3.96 -7.29
CA ARG A 57 -6.67 2.75 -7.56
C ARG A 57 -7.71 2.92 -8.65
N GLN A 58 -8.38 4.07 -8.67
CA GLN A 58 -9.38 4.34 -9.70
C GLN A 58 -8.74 4.64 -11.05
N LEU A 59 -7.57 5.27 -11.07
CA LEU A 59 -6.82 5.55 -12.29
C LEU A 59 -6.22 4.30 -12.92
N TYR A 60 -5.78 3.31 -12.11
CA TYR A 60 -5.29 2.02 -12.62
C TYR A 60 -6.29 1.29 -13.52
N GLY A 61 -7.58 1.48 -13.30
CA GLY A 61 -8.64 0.90 -14.14
C GLY A 61 -8.87 1.63 -15.46
N THR A 62 -8.10 2.69 -15.76
CA THR A 62 -8.28 3.48 -16.99
C THR A 62 -7.53 2.83 -18.16
N PRO A 63 -8.20 2.53 -19.30
CA PRO A 63 -7.56 1.90 -20.44
C PRO A 63 -6.39 2.74 -20.98
N GLY A 64 -5.22 2.10 -21.11
CA GLY A 64 -4.00 2.74 -21.57
C GLY A 64 -3.09 3.28 -20.45
N VAL A 65 -3.54 3.26 -19.19
CA VAL A 65 -2.71 3.55 -18.02
C VAL A 65 -1.92 2.29 -17.66
N ALA A 66 -0.60 2.42 -17.56
CA ALA A 66 0.30 1.34 -17.15
C ALA A 66 0.49 1.32 -15.65
N GLU A 67 0.69 2.52 -15.07
CA GLU A 67 1.06 2.69 -13.67
C GLU A 67 0.67 4.08 -13.19
N VAL A 68 0.46 4.22 -11.89
CA VAL A 68 0.27 5.51 -11.22
C VAL A 68 1.22 5.55 -10.04
N ASN A 69 2.25 6.38 -10.14
CA ASN A 69 3.28 6.51 -9.13
C ASN A 69 2.96 7.67 -8.20
N SER A 70 2.93 7.40 -6.89
CA SER A 70 2.69 8.42 -5.88
C SER A 70 4.01 9.00 -5.35
N PHE A 71 4.06 10.30 -5.12
CA PHE A 71 5.19 10.99 -4.53
C PHE A 71 4.74 12.00 -3.47
N GLY A 72 5.64 12.33 -2.54
CA GLY A 72 5.33 13.17 -1.39
C GLY A 72 4.48 12.46 -0.32
N GLY A 73 4.18 13.19 0.74
CA GLY A 73 3.40 12.72 1.87
C GLY A 73 4.08 11.65 2.72
N LEU A 74 3.33 11.09 3.65
CA LEU A 74 3.76 10.03 4.57
C LEU A 74 2.99 8.74 4.26
N LEU A 75 3.72 7.71 3.83
CA LEU A 75 3.11 6.39 3.59
C LEU A 75 2.73 5.74 4.93
N LYS A 76 1.43 5.57 5.14
CA LYS A 76 0.87 4.95 6.34
C LYS A 76 1.25 3.49 6.43
N GLN A 77 1.73 3.07 7.59
CA GLN A 77 2.04 1.66 7.88
C GLN A 77 1.72 1.31 9.33
N TYR A 78 1.58 0.02 9.60
CA TYR A 78 1.56 -0.48 10.97
C TYR A 78 3.00 -0.65 11.45
N GLU A 79 3.30 -0.05 12.58
CA GLU A 79 4.59 -0.16 13.24
C GLU A 79 4.46 -1.10 14.44
N VAL A 80 5.39 -2.06 14.54
CA VAL A 80 5.53 -2.94 15.69
C VAL A 80 6.79 -2.54 16.44
N ALA A 81 6.62 -1.62 17.40
CA ALA A 81 7.71 -1.09 18.21
C ALA A 81 8.05 -2.08 19.33
N VAL A 82 9.13 -2.83 19.16
CA VAL A 82 9.53 -3.87 20.12
C VAL A 82 10.12 -3.28 21.40
N ASN A 83 9.79 -3.88 22.55
CA ASN A 83 10.38 -3.51 23.83
C ASN A 83 11.52 -4.49 24.19
N PRO A 84 12.78 -4.06 24.20
CA PRO A 84 13.95 -4.94 24.45
C PRO A 84 13.89 -5.67 25.80
N TYR A 85 13.36 -5.01 26.83
CA TYR A 85 13.25 -5.62 28.16
C TYR A 85 12.22 -6.75 28.20
N ARG A 86 11.08 -6.53 27.55
CA ARG A 86 10.02 -7.57 27.43
C ARG A 86 10.49 -8.72 26.54
N LEU A 87 11.17 -8.43 25.42
CA LEU A 87 11.79 -9.46 24.58
C LEU A 87 12.70 -10.37 25.38
N LYS A 88 13.61 -9.78 26.18
CA LYS A 88 14.54 -10.53 27.03
C LYS A 88 13.80 -11.34 28.11
N ALA A 89 12.83 -10.72 28.80
CA ALA A 89 12.07 -11.37 29.86
C ALA A 89 11.26 -12.60 29.36
N MET A 90 10.72 -12.52 28.15
CA MET A 90 9.94 -13.59 27.53
C MET A 90 10.77 -14.48 26.59
N ASN A 91 12.09 -14.26 26.55
CA ASN A 91 13.01 -15.00 25.68
C ASN A 91 12.54 -15.03 24.23
N VAL A 92 12.10 -13.86 23.69
CA VAL A 92 11.64 -13.66 22.31
C VAL A 92 12.67 -12.88 21.53
N THR A 93 12.91 -13.27 20.30
CA THR A 93 13.78 -12.55 19.36
C THR A 93 12.96 -11.76 18.35
N ILE A 94 13.56 -10.72 17.78
CA ILE A 94 12.94 -9.93 16.69
C ILE A 94 12.66 -10.82 15.47
N ALA A 95 13.55 -11.76 15.17
CA ALA A 95 13.37 -12.72 14.08
C ALA A 95 12.13 -13.63 14.26
N GLU A 96 11.84 -14.02 15.51
CA GLU A 96 10.62 -14.79 15.80
C GLU A 96 9.36 -13.97 15.58
N ILE A 97 9.36 -12.68 15.96
CA ILE A 97 8.23 -11.76 15.69
C ILE A 97 8.04 -11.61 14.18
N PHE A 98 9.11 -11.35 13.44
CA PHE A 98 9.05 -11.20 11.99
C PHE A 98 8.51 -12.44 11.30
N SER A 99 9.00 -13.62 11.69
CA SER A 99 8.51 -14.91 11.16
C SER A 99 7.03 -15.17 11.51
N ALA A 100 6.61 -14.82 12.73
CA ALA A 100 5.23 -15.00 13.15
C ALA A 100 4.27 -14.08 12.36
N LEU A 101 4.64 -12.82 12.17
CA LEU A 101 3.85 -11.87 11.36
C LEU A 101 3.76 -12.31 9.90
N GLY A 102 4.86 -12.79 9.30
CA GLY A 102 4.85 -13.33 7.94
C GLY A 102 3.92 -14.52 7.79
N LYS A 103 4.01 -15.52 8.68
CA LYS A 103 3.16 -16.70 8.67
C LYS A 103 1.67 -16.40 8.90
N ASN A 104 1.36 -15.39 9.70
CA ASN A 104 -0.02 -14.96 9.96
C ASN A 104 -0.55 -13.97 8.90
N ASN A 105 0.21 -13.69 7.87
CA ASN A 105 -0.23 -12.83 6.76
C ASN A 105 -0.29 -13.60 5.42
N GLU A 106 -0.53 -14.90 5.50
CA GLU A 106 -0.66 -15.77 4.34
C GLU A 106 -2.01 -16.48 4.33
N ASN A 107 -2.66 -16.49 3.17
CA ASN A 107 -3.82 -17.35 2.96
C ASN A 107 -3.31 -18.77 2.67
N THR A 108 -3.65 -19.72 3.53
CA THR A 108 -3.38 -21.12 3.28
C THR A 108 -4.47 -21.72 2.39
N GLY A 109 -4.06 -22.31 1.26
CA GLY A 109 -4.91 -23.15 0.44
C GLY A 109 -5.40 -24.35 1.26
N GLY A 110 -6.70 -24.59 1.25
CA GLY A 110 -7.31 -25.56 2.12
C GLY A 110 -7.39 -26.98 1.54
N ALA A 111 -7.54 -27.95 2.44
CA ALA A 111 -8.05 -29.27 2.13
C ALA A 111 -9.57 -29.21 1.93
N TYR A 112 -10.13 -30.24 1.33
CA TYR A 112 -11.59 -30.43 1.32
C TYR A 112 -11.96 -31.61 2.22
N ILE A 113 -13.11 -31.51 2.88
CA ILE A 113 -13.70 -32.63 3.59
C ILE A 113 -14.83 -33.17 2.72
N ASP A 114 -14.67 -34.38 2.22
CA ASP A 114 -15.73 -35.08 1.48
C ASP A 114 -16.70 -35.73 2.49
N LYS A 115 -17.86 -35.10 2.65
CA LYS A 115 -19.02 -35.70 3.36
C LYS A 115 -20.15 -35.82 2.37
N LYS A 116 -20.25 -36.97 1.72
CA LYS A 116 -21.36 -37.25 0.80
C LYS A 116 -22.73 -36.93 1.44
N PRO A 117 -23.60 -36.15 0.78
CA PRO A 117 -23.53 -35.70 -0.60
C PRO A 117 -22.77 -34.37 -0.81
N ASN A 118 -22.19 -33.75 0.21
CA ASN A 118 -21.59 -32.41 0.13
C ASN A 118 -20.08 -32.47 0.33
N ALA A 119 -19.33 -31.69 -0.45
CA ALA A 119 -17.92 -31.41 -0.23
C ALA A 119 -17.76 -30.03 0.43
N TYR A 120 -17.05 -29.96 1.55
CA TYR A 120 -16.75 -28.73 2.27
C TYR A 120 -15.31 -28.31 2.01
N PHE A 121 -15.15 -27.13 1.43
CA PHE A 121 -13.80 -26.54 1.25
C PHE A 121 -13.37 -25.83 2.53
N ILE A 122 -12.25 -26.23 3.08
CA ILE A 122 -11.61 -25.55 4.19
C ILE A 122 -10.66 -24.52 3.63
N ARG A 123 -10.88 -23.25 3.93
CA ARG A 123 -9.98 -22.15 3.57
C ARG A 123 -9.45 -21.51 4.84
N GLY A 124 -8.13 -21.53 5.02
CA GLY A 124 -7.48 -20.73 6.05
C GLY A 124 -7.42 -19.27 5.62
N ILE A 125 -8.19 -18.39 6.28
CA ILE A 125 -8.08 -16.94 6.09
C ILE A 125 -7.06 -16.44 7.10
N GLY A 126 -5.84 -16.11 6.63
CA GLY A 126 -4.73 -15.71 7.49
C GLY A 126 -4.21 -14.31 7.23
N LEU A 127 -4.92 -13.50 6.40
CA LEU A 127 -4.49 -12.13 6.14
C LEU A 127 -4.80 -11.23 7.33
N ILE A 128 -3.80 -10.45 7.74
CA ILE A 128 -3.95 -9.38 8.74
C ILE A 128 -4.87 -8.31 8.16
N GLY A 129 -6.04 -8.11 8.77
CA GLY A 129 -7.04 -7.13 8.37
C GLY A 129 -7.10 -5.91 9.29
N SER A 130 -6.54 -6.02 10.50
CA SER A 130 -6.63 -4.98 11.52
C SER A 130 -5.39 -4.91 12.40
N MET A 131 -5.26 -3.81 13.15
CA MET A 131 -4.22 -3.66 14.18
C MET A 131 -4.36 -4.71 15.29
N GLU A 132 -5.58 -5.09 15.61
CA GLU A 132 -5.85 -6.10 16.64
C GLU A 132 -5.36 -7.49 16.20
N ASP A 133 -5.42 -7.83 14.94
CA ASP A 133 -4.88 -9.07 14.41
C ASP A 133 -3.35 -9.12 14.59
N ILE A 134 -2.68 -7.99 14.35
CA ILE A 134 -1.24 -7.85 14.59
C ILE A 134 -0.93 -8.06 16.08
N LYS A 135 -1.64 -7.37 16.97
CA LYS A 135 -1.45 -7.45 18.42
C LYS A 135 -1.64 -8.85 18.95
N ASN A 136 -2.62 -9.56 18.42
CA ASN A 136 -3.00 -10.91 18.86
C ASN A 136 -2.25 -12.04 18.13
N THR A 137 -1.33 -11.70 17.24
CA THR A 137 -0.47 -12.69 16.57
C THR A 137 0.38 -13.42 17.61
N VAL A 138 0.33 -14.77 17.59
CA VAL A 138 1.13 -15.63 18.48
C VAL A 138 2.55 -15.70 17.94
N VAL A 139 3.52 -15.21 18.72
CA VAL A 139 4.95 -15.26 18.38
C VAL A 139 5.50 -16.65 18.64
N LYS A 140 5.29 -17.15 19.86
CA LYS A 140 5.66 -18.51 20.26
C LYS A 140 4.91 -18.94 21.51
N LYS A 141 5.10 -20.21 21.92
CA LYS A 141 4.62 -20.72 23.21
C LYS A 141 5.80 -20.92 24.17
N VAL A 142 5.64 -20.41 25.38
CA VAL A 142 6.58 -20.61 26.49
C VAL A 142 5.83 -21.32 27.59
N ASN A 143 6.28 -22.51 28.01
CA ASN A 143 5.62 -23.36 29.00
C ASN A 143 4.11 -23.57 28.69
N ASN A 144 3.79 -23.79 27.41
CA ASN A 144 2.43 -23.98 26.89
C ASN A 144 1.55 -22.69 26.94
N ILE A 145 2.08 -21.55 27.34
CA ILE A 145 1.41 -20.24 27.33
C ILE A 145 1.80 -19.50 26.06
N PRO A 146 0.83 -19.04 25.23
CA PRO A 146 1.14 -18.26 24.04
C PRO A 146 1.66 -16.88 24.42
N VAL A 147 2.77 -16.46 23.81
CA VAL A 147 3.28 -15.10 23.87
C VAL A 147 2.82 -14.38 22.60
N LEU A 148 2.10 -13.29 22.77
CA LEU A 148 1.53 -12.49 21.69
C LEU A 148 2.44 -11.30 21.35
N VAL A 149 2.27 -10.72 20.17
CA VAL A 149 3.00 -9.51 19.77
C VAL A 149 2.81 -8.38 20.79
N LYS A 150 1.59 -8.15 21.28
CA LYS A 150 1.28 -7.12 22.30
C LYS A 150 2.01 -7.31 23.63
N ASP A 151 2.46 -8.51 23.93
CA ASP A 151 3.18 -8.79 25.19
C ASP A 151 4.62 -8.30 25.10
N VAL A 152 5.20 -8.20 23.92
CA VAL A 152 6.61 -7.86 23.66
C VAL A 152 6.82 -6.60 22.86
N ALA A 153 5.77 -6.06 22.24
CA ALA A 153 5.81 -4.87 21.39
C ALA A 153 4.57 -4.00 21.55
N GLU A 154 4.68 -2.75 21.18
CA GLU A 154 3.56 -1.84 20.98
C GLU A 154 3.23 -1.77 19.48
N VAL A 155 1.95 -1.93 19.14
CA VAL A 155 1.47 -1.85 17.76
C VAL A 155 0.74 -0.52 17.60
N GLN A 156 1.23 0.30 16.69
CA GLN A 156 0.70 1.64 16.43
C GLN A 156 0.68 1.95 14.93
N LEU A 157 -0.02 3.03 14.57
CA LEU A 157 0.11 3.60 13.24
C LEU A 157 1.37 4.45 13.18
N GLY A 158 2.20 4.17 12.22
CA GLY A 158 3.41 4.91 11.92
C GLY A 158 3.47 5.29 10.44
N ASN A 159 4.59 5.80 10.04
CA ASN A 159 4.87 6.08 8.65
C ASN A 159 6.19 5.44 8.20
N ALA A 160 6.23 5.05 6.94
CA ALA A 160 7.48 4.60 6.33
C ALA A 160 8.53 5.73 6.38
N VAL A 161 9.79 5.32 6.45
CA VAL A 161 10.90 6.27 6.30
C VAL A 161 10.76 6.95 4.94
N ARG A 162 10.73 8.27 4.93
CA ARG A 162 10.67 9.04 3.69
C ARG A 162 12.04 9.66 3.38
N TYR A 163 12.33 9.74 2.09
CA TYR A 163 13.59 10.29 1.59
C TYR A 163 13.44 11.69 0.99
N GLY A 164 12.20 12.22 0.96
CA GLY A 164 11.91 13.55 0.44
C GLY A 164 10.50 14.02 0.76
N SER A 165 10.26 15.28 0.48
CA SER A 165 8.93 15.92 0.56
C SER A 165 8.73 16.79 -0.67
N VAL A 166 7.48 17.04 -1.01
CA VAL A 166 7.09 17.93 -2.10
C VAL A 166 6.25 19.06 -1.53
N THR A 167 6.59 20.28 -1.89
CA THR A 167 5.84 21.46 -1.48
C THR A 167 5.20 22.12 -2.69
N TYR A 168 4.09 22.78 -2.49
CA TYR A 168 3.40 23.58 -3.49
C TYR A 168 3.58 25.05 -3.16
N ASN A 169 4.07 25.82 -4.14
CA ASN A 169 4.36 27.25 -4.01
C ASN A 169 5.26 27.64 -2.82
N GLY A 170 6.08 26.71 -2.31
CA GLY A 170 6.95 26.95 -1.18
C GLY A 170 6.23 27.03 0.19
N GLU A 171 4.94 26.77 0.24
CA GLU A 171 4.14 26.93 1.47
C GLU A 171 4.01 25.60 2.22
N LYS A 172 3.15 24.69 1.76
CA LYS A 172 2.82 23.45 2.47
C LYS A 172 3.19 22.20 1.68
N GLU A 173 3.38 21.12 2.42
CA GLU A 173 3.60 19.80 1.83
C GLU A 173 2.33 19.32 1.12
N VAL A 174 2.53 18.76 -0.07
CA VAL A 174 1.49 18.18 -0.90
C VAL A 174 1.85 16.76 -1.30
N VAL A 175 0.88 16.05 -1.82
CA VAL A 175 1.05 14.71 -2.38
C VAL A 175 0.75 14.77 -3.86
N GLY A 176 1.50 14.03 -4.67
CA GLY A 176 1.25 14.00 -6.09
C GLY A 176 1.18 12.59 -6.67
N GLY A 177 0.72 12.54 -7.90
CA GLY A 177 0.67 11.33 -8.70
C GLY A 177 1.19 11.57 -10.11
N ILE A 178 1.92 10.57 -10.63
CA ILE A 178 2.41 10.51 -12.00
C ILE A 178 1.70 9.37 -12.69
N VAL A 179 0.98 9.67 -13.76
CA VAL A 179 0.30 8.65 -14.57
C VAL A 179 1.21 8.25 -15.72
N MET A 180 1.54 6.96 -15.75
CA MET A 180 2.37 6.33 -16.77
C MET A 180 1.49 5.66 -17.82
N MET A 181 1.76 5.87 -19.08
CA MET A 181 1.05 5.29 -20.21
C MET A 181 1.67 3.95 -20.62
N LEU A 182 0.84 3.01 -21.04
CA LEU A 182 1.28 1.78 -21.70
C LEU A 182 1.99 2.10 -23.02
N LYS A 183 3.13 1.43 -23.26
CA LYS A 183 3.89 1.55 -24.52
C LYS A 183 2.99 1.23 -25.71
N GLY A 184 3.02 2.13 -26.70
CA GLY A 184 2.24 1.96 -27.94
C GLY A 184 0.81 2.52 -27.88
N SER A 185 0.36 3.03 -26.73
CA SER A 185 -0.93 3.73 -26.64
C SER A 185 -0.84 5.14 -27.21
N ASN A 186 -2.00 5.70 -27.57
CA ASN A 186 -2.10 7.10 -27.99
C ASN A 186 -2.19 8.00 -26.75
N SER A 187 -1.20 8.86 -26.54
CA SER A 187 -1.10 9.71 -25.35
C SER A 187 -2.30 10.63 -25.17
N ALA A 188 -2.72 11.33 -26.22
CA ALA A 188 -3.86 12.24 -26.15
C ALA A 188 -5.15 11.52 -25.73
N ALA A 189 -5.42 10.35 -26.33
CA ALA A 189 -6.60 9.56 -25.98
C ALA A 189 -6.55 9.01 -24.55
N VAL A 190 -5.36 8.68 -24.03
CA VAL A 190 -5.21 8.22 -22.63
C VAL A 190 -5.38 9.38 -21.66
N VAL A 191 -4.79 10.54 -21.95
CA VAL A 191 -4.95 11.76 -21.11
C VAL A 191 -6.42 12.17 -21.02
N GLU A 192 -7.17 12.15 -22.13
CA GLU A 192 -8.61 12.48 -22.10
C GLU A 192 -9.40 11.51 -21.20
N ARG A 193 -9.09 10.20 -21.25
CA ARG A 193 -9.70 9.22 -20.35
C ARG A 193 -9.31 9.46 -18.88
N VAL A 194 -8.04 9.82 -18.62
CA VAL A 194 -7.56 10.18 -17.29
C VAL A 194 -8.30 11.40 -16.75
N LYS A 195 -8.45 12.46 -17.56
CA LYS A 195 -9.23 13.65 -17.19
C LYS A 195 -10.68 13.32 -16.89
N ALA A 196 -11.34 12.56 -17.74
CA ALA A 196 -12.73 12.12 -17.49
C ALA A 196 -12.84 11.31 -16.20
N LYS A 197 -11.85 10.43 -15.94
CA LYS A 197 -11.82 9.66 -14.70
C LYS A 197 -11.56 10.53 -13.48
N MET A 198 -10.71 11.57 -13.59
CA MET A 198 -10.43 12.52 -12.52
C MET A 198 -11.70 13.28 -12.09
N GLU A 199 -12.60 13.65 -13.01
CA GLU A 199 -13.88 14.28 -12.65
C GLU A 199 -14.79 13.35 -11.83
N ILE A 200 -14.68 12.05 -12.02
CA ILE A 200 -15.38 11.06 -11.18
C ILE A 200 -14.70 10.94 -9.81
N ILE A 201 -13.36 10.89 -9.79
CA ILE A 201 -12.56 10.76 -8.57
C ILE A 201 -12.76 11.97 -7.65
N LYS A 202 -12.83 13.18 -8.19
CA LYS A 202 -13.10 14.40 -7.43
C LYS A 202 -14.39 14.35 -6.60
N LYS A 203 -15.36 13.55 -7.03
CA LYS A 203 -16.62 13.33 -6.27
C LYS A 203 -16.49 12.28 -5.16
N ALA A 204 -15.40 11.52 -5.16
CA ALA A 204 -15.14 10.46 -4.18
C ALA A 204 -14.18 10.88 -3.06
N ILE A 205 -13.60 12.06 -3.16
CA ILE A 205 -12.76 12.69 -2.12
C ILE A 205 -13.53 13.82 -1.44
N PRO A 206 -13.12 14.26 -0.24
CA PRO A 206 -13.75 15.39 0.45
C PRO A 206 -13.73 16.67 -0.42
N ASP A 207 -14.81 17.47 -0.33
CA ASP A 207 -14.96 18.70 -1.13
C ASP A 207 -13.88 19.76 -0.86
N ASP A 208 -13.24 19.71 0.29
CA ASP A 208 -12.16 20.59 0.70
C ASP A 208 -10.76 20.08 0.36
N VAL A 209 -10.67 18.97 -0.38
CA VAL A 209 -9.43 18.47 -1.02
C VAL A 209 -9.48 18.73 -2.51
N VAL A 210 -8.39 19.26 -3.05
CA VAL A 210 -8.26 19.63 -4.46
C VAL A 210 -7.28 18.71 -5.16
N ILE A 211 -7.62 18.25 -6.36
CA ILE A 211 -6.70 17.59 -7.29
C ILE A 211 -6.44 18.58 -8.43
N GLU A 212 -5.19 18.99 -8.55
CA GLU A 212 -4.75 19.96 -9.56
C GLU A 212 -3.68 19.35 -10.47
N ALA A 213 -3.92 19.38 -11.78
CA ALA A 213 -2.92 18.97 -12.77
C ALA A 213 -1.89 20.07 -12.99
N TYR A 214 -0.62 19.72 -13.07
CA TYR A 214 0.45 20.66 -13.40
C TYR A 214 1.26 20.23 -14.64
N VAL A 215 1.14 18.97 -15.05
CA VAL A 215 1.65 18.49 -16.35
C VAL A 215 0.55 17.73 -17.07
N ASP A 216 0.28 18.16 -18.29
CA ASP A 216 -0.71 17.60 -19.19
C ASP A 216 -0.09 17.53 -20.59
N ARG A 217 0.19 16.34 -21.07
CA ARG A 217 0.80 16.12 -22.40
C ARG A 217 -0.27 15.75 -23.44
N THR A 218 -1.28 16.59 -23.57
CA THR A 218 -2.32 16.45 -24.61
C THR A 218 -1.86 16.97 -25.99
N SER A 219 -0.76 17.69 -26.06
CA SER A 219 -0.19 18.23 -27.30
C SER A 219 0.85 17.29 -27.90
#